data_6152a43b509fd2b14a0a6530a6b5af71
#
_entry.id   6152a43b509fd2b14a0a6530a6b5af71
#
_cell.length_a   1.000
_cell.length_b   1.000
_cell.length_c   1.000
_cell.angle_alpha   90.00
_cell.angle_beta   90.00
_cell.angle_gamma   90.00
#
_symmetry.space_group_name_H-M   'P 1'
#
loop_
_entity.id
_entity.type
_entity.pdbx_description
1 polymer ?
#
loop_
_entity_poly.entity_id
_entity_poly.type
_entity_poly.pdbx_seq_one_letter_code
_entity_poly.pdbx_strand_id
1 'polypeptide(L)'
;MSEKLVLIDGHSILNRAFFGLPDLTNSEGLHTNAVYGFLNILFKILEEEQPDYLTVAFDVHAPTFRHKMYEAYKGTRKPMDDALRQQVPLMKEMLAAMGVCTIEMEGYEADDLLGTLAGMGERAGMEVSVVSGDRDLLQLATDHVRIRIPKTKRTGTEIEDYLAADVKERYQVTPKEFIDVKALMGDTADNIPGVPGIGEKTATALIGQYGCIEEVHAHADVVKPPRASKNIVEYWDQAVMSKELATIITDVPVDYDFANAKIDGKASLYTEEAYLLCKRLEFKNLLNRFTVDAPKNHAEESFQIVKDQKTADRIWKKAEGKAAGFYVVEQGVQNQQLSLFDTAEEQKFAGLAISFSEEDNYLMVASQELPAEKLKQDLLERQELYAADLKPALAAFDLHDVPEEMRTRFFDRTIAAYLLNPLKGAYPYEDIAKDYLGLMIPSRTDLLGKQMPGDVITEKEADVLRYACWESYITWKSAAVLKEGLKEHGMEQLMREIEMPLVFVLSDMEQDGICIDANALKEYGQKLSVSIGELEQKIYEEAGETFNIN
;
A
#
# COMPACT_ATOMS: atom_id res chain seq x y z
N MET A 1 -1.93 35.48 -2.88
CA MET A 1 -2.03 34.53 -1.77
C MET A 1 -0.63 34.41 -1.20
N SER A 2 -0.45 34.34 0.10
CA SER A 2 0.87 34.07 0.71
C SER A 2 1.34 32.69 0.28
N GLU A 3 2.64 32.54 -0.01
CA GLU A 3 3.24 31.24 -0.30
C GLU A 3 3.19 30.36 0.96
N LYS A 4 3.11 29.05 0.77
CA LYS A 4 2.96 28.08 1.85
C LYS A 4 4.18 27.17 1.94
N LEU A 5 4.75 27.08 3.14
CA LEU A 5 5.86 26.18 3.48
C LEU A 5 5.35 25.07 4.41
N VAL A 6 5.53 23.82 4.01
CA VAL A 6 5.31 22.64 4.88
C VAL A 6 6.65 22.06 5.31
N LEU A 7 6.79 21.91 6.62
CA LEU A 7 7.95 21.31 7.29
C LEU A 7 7.50 20.04 8.01
N ILE A 8 8.18 18.93 7.80
CA ILE A 8 7.81 17.63 8.38
C ILE A 8 8.95 17.07 9.23
N ASP A 9 8.62 16.65 10.44
CA ASP A 9 9.49 15.86 11.30
C ASP A 9 9.53 14.41 10.80
N GLY A 10 10.61 14.06 10.12
CA GLY A 10 10.76 12.76 9.46
C GLY A 10 10.71 11.58 10.43
N HIS A 11 11.46 11.66 11.54
CA HIS A 11 11.50 10.57 12.52
C HIS A 11 10.20 10.45 13.31
N SER A 12 9.59 11.55 13.73
CA SER A 12 8.33 11.53 14.46
C SER A 12 7.20 10.91 13.63
N ILE A 13 7.07 11.32 12.36
CA ILE A 13 6.03 10.77 11.46
C ILE A 13 6.31 9.32 11.09
N LEU A 14 7.59 8.95 10.88
CA LEU A 14 7.98 7.58 10.57
C LEU A 14 7.71 6.62 11.75
N ASN A 15 8.09 7.01 12.97
CA ASN A 15 7.75 6.29 14.20
C ASN A 15 6.25 6.08 14.36
N ARG A 16 5.50 7.16 14.17
CA ARG A 16 4.05 7.11 14.26
C ARG A 16 3.43 6.15 13.25
N ALA A 17 3.92 6.16 12.02
CA ALA A 17 3.48 5.26 10.97
C ALA A 17 3.79 3.80 11.31
N PHE A 18 4.98 3.54 11.84
CA PHE A 18 5.43 2.20 12.24
C PHE A 18 4.53 1.57 13.30
N PHE A 19 4.24 2.31 14.39
CA PHE A 19 3.38 1.83 15.46
C PHE A 19 1.88 1.95 15.16
N GLY A 20 1.50 2.71 14.15
CA GLY A 20 0.11 2.91 13.74
C GLY A 20 -0.43 1.89 12.76
N LEU A 21 0.44 1.11 12.11
CA LEU A 21 0.09 0.09 11.13
C LEU A 21 0.62 -1.27 11.55
N PRO A 22 -0.06 -2.37 11.17
CA PRO A 22 0.49 -3.70 11.32
C PRO A 22 1.81 -3.83 10.55
N ASP A 23 2.63 -4.80 10.91
CA ASP A 23 3.85 -5.10 10.18
C ASP A 23 3.52 -5.50 8.73
N LEU A 24 4.16 -4.82 7.78
CA LEU A 24 4.07 -5.09 6.34
C LEU A 24 5.46 -5.37 5.82
N THR A 25 5.61 -6.46 5.09
CA THR A 25 6.85 -6.83 4.41
C THR A 25 6.59 -7.03 2.93
N ASN A 26 7.54 -6.63 2.09
CA ASN A 26 7.48 -6.94 0.66
C ASN A 26 8.05 -8.34 0.36
N SER A 27 8.03 -8.78 -0.89
CA SER A 27 8.56 -10.08 -1.33
C SER A 27 10.07 -10.25 -1.11
N GLU A 28 10.82 -9.16 -0.95
CA GLU A 28 12.26 -9.17 -0.60
C GLU A 28 12.48 -9.35 0.92
N GLY A 29 11.42 -9.41 1.73
CA GLY A 29 11.49 -9.47 3.19
C GLY A 29 11.80 -8.14 3.87
N LEU A 30 11.71 -7.01 3.16
CA LEU A 30 11.90 -5.68 3.72
C LEU A 30 10.64 -5.24 4.48
N HIS A 31 10.80 -4.74 5.70
CA HIS A 31 9.71 -4.07 6.41
C HIS A 31 9.37 -2.75 5.74
N THR A 32 8.08 -2.48 5.51
CA THR A 32 7.61 -1.35 4.68
C THR A 32 6.47 -0.54 5.29
N ASN A 33 5.91 -0.97 6.42
CA ASN A 33 4.76 -0.33 7.07
C ASN A 33 5.00 1.14 7.45
N ALA A 34 6.21 1.49 7.94
CA ALA A 34 6.53 2.86 8.31
C ALA A 34 6.60 3.79 7.09
N VAL A 35 7.26 3.35 6.00
CA VAL A 35 7.34 4.10 4.74
C VAL A 35 5.95 4.28 4.13
N TYR A 36 5.15 3.20 4.08
CA TYR A 36 3.78 3.26 3.58
C TYR A 36 2.90 4.23 4.35
N GLY A 37 2.96 4.16 5.69
CA GLY A 37 2.18 5.05 6.55
C GLY A 37 2.63 6.50 6.48
N PHE A 38 3.94 6.74 6.38
CA PHE A 38 4.51 8.08 6.17
C PHE A 38 3.98 8.69 4.87
N LEU A 39 4.06 7.96 3.76
CA LEU A 39 3.55 8.43 2.46
C LEU A 39 2.06 8.76 2.50
N ASN A 40 1.24 7.95 3.18
CA ASN A 40 -0.18 8.26 3.34
C ASN A 40 -0.43 9.57 4.09
N ILE A 41 0.36 9.85 5.15
CA ILE A 41 0.28 11.11 5.89
C ILE A 41 0.76 12.26 5.01
N LEU A 42 1.89 12.09 4.31
CA LEU A 42 2.45 13.08 3.39
C LEU A 42 1.44 13.47 2.30
N PHE A 43 0.86 12.49 1.61
CA PHE A 43 -0.12 12.76 0.56
C PHE A 43 -1.37 13.47 1.08
N LYS A 44 -1.83 13.11 2.29
CA LYS A 44 -2.94 13.81 2.92
C LYS A 44 -2.61 15.28 3.18
N ILE A 45 -1.42 15.57 3.69
CA ILE A 45 -0.96 16.94 3.93
C ILE A 45 -0.86 17.73 2.63
N LEU A 46 -0.30 17.12 1.57
CA LEU A 46 -0.20 17.74 0.26
C LEU A 46 -1.58 18.04 -0.35
N GLU A 47 -2.57 17.19 -0.11
CA GLU A 47 -3.95 17.42 -0.55
C GLU A 47 -4.64 18.55 0.20
N GLU A 48 -4.44 18.62 1.53
CA GLU A 48 -5.07 19.64 2.39
C GLU A 48 -4.40 21.01 2.27
N GLU A 49 -3.06 21.04 2.28
CA GLU A 49 -2.28 22.29 2.34
C GLU A 49 -1.98 22.87 0.96
N GLN A 50 -1.76 22.03 -0.04
CA GLN A 50 -1.28 22.43 -1.37
C GLN A 50 -0.08 23.39 -1.27
N PRO A 51 1.04 22.94 -0.66
CA PRO A 51 2.17 23.81 -0.36
C PRO A 51 2.96 24.18 -1.61
N ASP A 52 3.60 25.37 -1.56
CA ASP A 52 4.56 25.81 -2.58
C ASP A 52 5.96 25.26 -2.28
N TYR A 53 6.26 25.00 -0.99
CA TYR A 53 7.55 24.49 -0.51
C TYR A 53 7.35 23.35 0.49
N LEU A 54 8.20 22.32 0.38
CA LEU A 54 8.18 21.14 1.27
C LEU A 54 9.58 20.75 1.69
N THR A 55 9.79 20.56 3.01
CA THR A 55 11.04 20.03 3.55
C THR A 55 10.76 19.02 4.65
N VAL A 56 11.54 17.96 4.68
CA VAL A 56 11.50 16.94 5.74
C VAL A 56 12.81 16.97 6.50
N ALA A 57 12.74 17.21 7.83
CA ALA A 57 13.91 17.21 8.70
C ALA A 57 14.10 15.84 9.35
N PHE A 58 15.35 15.39 9.44
CA PHE A 58 15.74 14.17 10.13
C PHE A 58 16.80 14.42 11.20
N ASP A 59 16.74 13.62 12.27
CA ASP A 59 17.82 13.58 13.26
C ASP A 59 19.02 12.81 12.70
N VAL A 60 20.22 13.26 13.04
CA VAL A 60 21.46 12.51 12.82
C VAL A 60 21.74 11.65 14.05
N HIS A 61 22.23 10.42 13.83
CA HIS A 61 22.62 9.55 14.93
C HIS A 61 23.97 9.98 15.54
N ALA A 62 23.99 11.17 16.15
CA ALA A 62 25.14 11.78 16.80
C ALA A 62 24.70 12.55 18.07
N PRO A 63 25.59 12.70 19.08
CA PRO A 63 25.28 13.49 20.25
C PRO A 63 25.03 14.95 19.90
N THR A 64 23.92 15.51 20.39
CA THR A 64 23.58 16.93 20.24
C THR A 64 24.16 17.78 21.40
N PHE A 65 24.02 19.10 21.32
CA PHE A 65 24.41 19.97 22.41
C PHE A 65 23.68 19.64 23.73
N ARG A 66 22.43 19.14 23.67
CA ARG A 66 21.65 18.70 24.83
C ARG A 66 22.30 17.53 25.56
N HIS A 67 22.84 16.56 24.81
CA HIS A 67 23.60 15.44 25.40
C HIS A 67 24.89 15.88 26.06
N LYS A 68 25.55 16.94 25.54
CA LYS A 68 26.74 17.52 26.15
C LYS A 68 26.42 18.30 27.41
N MET A 69 25.23 18.91 27.48
CA MET A 69 24.74 19.68 28.65
C MET A 69 24.26 18.72 29.75
N TYR A 70 23.57 17.68 29.41
CA TYR A 70 23.01 16.70 30.33
C TYR A 70 23.15 15.26 29.78
N GLU A 71 24.10 14.51 30.32
CA GLU A 71 24.45 13.17 29.84
C GLU A 71 23.26 12.19 29.87
N ALA A 72 22.33 12.36 30.81
CA ALA A 72 21.14 11.52 30.93
C ALA A 72 19.98 11.96 30.00
N TYR A 73 20.16 12.99 29.18
CA TYR A 73 19.14 13.43 28.21
C TYR A 73 18.78 12.30 27.25
N LYS A 74 17.47 12.02 27.09
CA LYS A 74 16.93 10.88 26.30
C LYS A 74 17.46 9.50 26.72
N GLY A 75 18.22 9.39 27.84
CA GLY A 75 18.86 8.14 28.28
C GLY A 75 17.89 7.02 28.68
N THR A 76 16.62 7.32 28.91
CA THR A 76 15.55 6.36 29.21
C THR A 76 14.83 5.85 27.97
N ARG A 77 15.08 6.43 26.80
CA ARG A 77 14.47 5.99 25.54
C ARG A 77 15.01 4.61 25.16
N LYS A 78 14.09 3.72 24.79
CA LYS A 78 14.48 2.42 24.21
C LYS A 78 15.17 2.65 22.86
N PRO A 79 16.16 1.80 22.51
CA PRO A 79 16.70 1.81 21.14
C PRO A 79 15.60 1.70 20.09
N MET A 80 15.82 2.33 18.95
CA MET A 80 14.91 2.21 17.81
C MET A 80 14.82 0.74 17.39
N ASP A 81 13.60 0.27 17.15
CA ASP A 81 13.33 -1.07 16.64
C ASP A 81 14.10 -1.33 15.34
N ASP A 82 14.67 -2.50 15.18
CA ASP A 82 15.52 -2.83 14.02
C ASP A 82 14.73 -2.79 12.71
N ALA A 83 13.46 -3.21 12.72
CA ALA A 83 12.58 -3.13 11.56
C ALA A 83 12.26 -1.67 11.17
N LEU A 84 12.16 -0.77 12.15
CA LEU A 84 12.01 0.68 11.87
C LEU A 84 13.33 1.29 11.38
N ARG A 85 14.46 0.91 11.99
CA ARG A 85 15.78 1.42 11.60
C ARG A 85 16.11 1.14 10.14
N GLN A 86 15.72 -0.04 9.62
CA GLN A 86 15.88 -0.41 8.21
C GLN A 86 15.02 0.45 7.28
N GLN A 87 13.91 0.99 7.75
CA GLN A 87 13.00 1.79 6.94
C GLN A 87 13.40 3.28 6.84
N VAL A 88 14.26 3.79 7.72
CA VAL A 88 14.75 5.19 7.64
C VAL A 88 15.48 5.48 6.33
N PRO A 89 16.50 4.69 5.90
CA PRO A 89 17.15 4.91 4.61
C PRO A 89 16.19 4.73 3.42
N LEU A 90 15.25 3.78 3.47
CA LEU A 90 14.24 3.59 2.43
C LEU A 90 13.32 4.83 2.30
N MET A 91 12.96 5.46 3.44
CA MET A 91 12.16 6.68 3.41
C MET A 91 12.93 7.85 2.80
N LYS A 92 14.22 8.01 3.15
CA LYS A 92 15.08 9.03 2.55
C LYS A 92 15.26 8.82 1.04
N GLU A 93 15.44 7.56 0.61
CA GLU A 93 15.49 7.17 -0.81
C GLU A 93 14.18 7.55 -1.53
N MET A 94 13.04 7.27 -0.91
CA MET A 94 11.71 7.62 -1.46
C MET A 94 11.53 9.13 -1.58
N LEU A 95 11.88 9.89 -0.55
CA LEU A 95 11.79 11.37 -0.58
C LEU A 95 12.71 11.96 -1.65
N ALA A 96 13.94 11.45 -1.78
CA ALA A 96 14.88 11.86 -2.82
C ALA A 96 14.33 11.54 -4.23
N ALA A 97 13.78 10.33 -4.42
CA ALA A 97 13.12 9.93 -5.66
C ALA A 97 11.91 10.83 -6.00
N MET A 98 11.19 11.31 -5.00
CA MET A 98 10.08 12.27 -5.15
C MET A 98 10.56 13.72 -5.36
N GLY A 99 11.87 13.99 -5.31
CA GLY A 99 12.40 15.36 -5.37
C GLY A 99 12.09 16.21 -4.15
N VAL A 100 11.77 15.59 -3.00
CA VAL A 100 11.46 16.29 -1.75
C VAL A 100 12.78 16.70 -1.06
N CYS A 101 12.89 17.97 -0.70
CA CYS A 101 14.03 18.49 0.06
C CYS A 101 14.09 17.82 1.44
N THR A 102 15.23 17.27 1.79
CA THR A 102 15.50 16.71 3.12
C THR A 102 16.65 17.46 3.78
N ILE A 103 16.58 17.65 5.10
CA ILE A 103 17.61 18.33 5.87
C ILE A 103 17.95 17.56 7.14
N GLU A 104 19.23 17.51 7.46
CA GLU A 104 19.77 16.99 8.71
C GLU A 104 21.07 17.71 9.05
N MET A 105 21.37 17.87 10.33
CA MET A 105 22.58 18.55 10.77
C MET A 105 23.15 17.95 12.04
N GLU A 106 24.45 17.61 12.02
CA GLU A 106 25.13 17.10 13.21
C GLU A 106 25.19 18.14 14.34
N GLY A 107 24.93 17.69 15.55
CA GLY A 107 24.95 18.55 16.75
C GLY A 107 23.62 19.20 17.09
N TYR A 108 22.63 19.13 16.21
CA TYR A 108 21.26 19.65 16.42
C TYR A 108 20.23 18.52 16.21
N GLU A 109 19.04 18.73 16.72
CA GLU A 109 17.91 17.84 16.53
C GLU A 109 17.01 18.32 15.37
N ALA A 110 16.19 17.43 14.81
CA ALA A 110 15.24 17.80 13.76
C ALA A 110 14.33 18.97 14.19
N ASP A 111 13.93 19.02 15.47
CA ASP A 111 13.09 20.08 16.02
C ASP A 111 13.77 21.46 15.93
N ASP A 112 15.10 21.53 16.15
CA ASP A 112 15.88 22.78 16.04
C ASP A 112 15.92 23.25 14.57
N LEU A 113 16.07 22.31 13.62
CA LEU A 113 16.01 22.62 12.19
C LEU A 113 14.61 23.11 11.80
N LEU A 114 13.56 22.41 12.25
CA LEU A 114 12.17 22.80 11.99
C LEU A 114 11.87 24.18 12.56
N GLY A 115 12.30 24.46 13.79
CA GLY A 115 12.14 25.79 14.43
C GLY A 115 12.85 26.89 13.65
N THR A 116 14.07 26.64 13.21
CA THR A 116 14.86 27.58 12.41
C THR A 116 14.21 27.86 11.06
N LEU A 117 13.81 26.81 10.31
CA LEU A 117 13.17 26.94 9.03
C LEU A 117 11.77 27.59 9.12
N ALA A 118 11.02 27.28 10.18
CA ALA A 118 9.73 27.92 10.44
C ALA A 118 9.88 29.42 10.63
N GLY A 119 10.87 29.84 11.44
CA GLY A 119 11.19 31.27 11.63
C GLY A 119 11.72 31.94 10.35
N MET A 120 12.46 31.21 9.49
CA MET A 120 12.90 31.73 8.18
C MET A 120 11.70 31.94 7.24
N GLY A 121 10.79 30.96 7.15
CA GLY A 121 9.58 31.04 6.33
C GLY A 121 8.67 32.18 6.78
N GLU A 122 8.41 32.31 8.08
CA GLU A 122 7.60 33.41 8.64
C GLU A 122 8.22 34.80 8.33
N ARG A 123 9.54 34.95 8.49
CA ARG A 123 10.25 36.19 8.12
C ARG A 123 10.19 36.48 6.60
N ALA A 124 10.08 35.45 5.77
CA ALA A 124 9.90 35.60 4.33
C ALA A 124 8.43 35.91 3.94
N GLY A 125 7.51 35.98 4.92
CA GLY A 125 6.09 36.27 4.68
C GLY A 125 5.27 35.07 4.24
N MET A 126 5.75 33.86 4.48
CA MET A 126 5.05 32.60 4.16
C MET A 126 4.11 32.17 5.30
N GLU A 127 3.05 31.45 4.95
CA GLU A 127 2.29 30.64 5.92
C GLU A 127 3.03 29.32 6.11
N VAL A 128 3.37 28.98 7.35
CA VAL A 128 4.17 27.81 7.67
C VAL A 128 3.35 26.78 8.41
N SER A 129 3.40 25.52 7.96
CA SER A 129 2.82 24.36 8.65
C SER A 129 3.93 23.40 9.07
N VAL A 130 4.09 23.19 10.38
CA VAL A 130 5.04 22.21 10.94
C VAL A 130 4.28 20.96 11.35
N VAL A 131 4.62 19.82 10.77
CA VAL A 131 3.94 18.54 10.97
C VAL A 131 4.81 17.61 11.79
N SER A 132 4.39 17.32 13.01
CA SER A 132 5.07 16.37 13.91
C SER A 132 4.07 15.73 14.88
N GLY A 133 4.42 14.56 15.40
CA GLY A 133 3.71 13.96 16.54
C GLY A 133 4.14 14.54 17.89
N ASP A 134 5.21 15.33 17.93
CA ASP A 134 5.76 15.91 19.15
C ASP A 134 5.05 17.22 19.52
N ARG A 135 4.66 17.31 20.78
CA ARG A 135 3.99 18.50 21.32
C ARG A 135 4.95 19.61 21.72
N ASP A 136 6.24 19.30 21.80
CA ASP A 136 7.23 20.30 22.16
C ASP A 136 7.35 21.38 21.08
N LEU A 137 7.03 21.04 19.84
CA LEU A 137 6.91 21.97 18.73
C LEU A 137 5.79 23.02 18.89
N LEU A 138 4.84 22.84 19.84
CA LEU A 138 3.82 23.85 20.15
C LEU A 138 4.43 25.18 20.59
N GLN A 139 5.66 25.19 21.11
CA GLN A 139 6.40 26.39 21.43
C GLN A 139 6.72 27.29 20.22
N LEU A 140 6.69 26.71 19.01
CA LEU A 140 6.94 27.40 17.74
C LEU A 140 5.69 28.07 17.15
N ALA A 141 4.50 27.78 17.67
CA ALA A 141 3.24 28.28 17.11
C ALA A 141 3.17 29.81 17.18
N THR A 142 2.83 30.45 16.05
CA THR A 142 2.57 31.89 15.93
C THR A 142 1.23 32.12 15.22
N ASP A 143 0.96 33.32 14.77
CA ASP A 143 -0.21 33.61 13.91
C ASP A 143 0.00 33.11 12.47
N HIS A 144 1.26 32.85 12.06
CA HIS A 144 1.65 32.40 10.72
C HIS A 144 2.35 31.02 10.72
N VAL A 145 2.75 30.52 11.89
CA VAL A 145 3.32 29.18 12.06
C VAL A 145 2.30 28.28 12.76
N ARG A 146 1.76 27.31 12.02
CA ARG A 146 0.79 26.32 12.49
C ARG A 146 1.48 25.01 12.80
N ILE A 147 1.20 24.45 13.96
CA ILE A 147 1.67 23.11 14.33
C ILE A 147 0.56 22.11 14.05
N ARG A 148 0.86 21.11 13.25
CA ARG A 148 -0.08 20.07 12.82
C ARG A 148 0.32 18.73 13.43
N ILE A 149 -0.53 18.19 14.29
CA ILE A 149 -0.28 16.94 15.02
C ILE A 149 -1.19 15.83 14.47
N PRO A 150 -0.65 14.89 13.67
CA PRO A 150 -1.43 13.74 13.21
C PRO A 150 -1.85 12.86 14.39
N LYS A 151 -3.09 12.38 14.40
CA LYS A 151 -3.62 11.41 15.37
C LYS A 151 -4.22 10.22 14.65
N THR A 152 -3.78 9.02 15.00
CA THR A 152 -4.38 7.80 14.47
C THR A 152 -5.63 7.46 15.25
N LYS A 153 -6.78 7.39 14.57
CA LYS A 153 -8.05 6.90 15.10
C LYS A 153 -8.43 5.61 14.35
N ARG A 154 -9.42 4.90 14.89
CA ARG A 154 -9.94 3.68 14.29
C ARG A 154 -10.51 3.90 12.87
N THR A 155 -10.88 5.14 12.55
CA THR A 155 -11.45 5.61 11.27
C THR A 155 -10.40 6.18 10.30
N GLY A 156 -9.12 6.25 10.69
CA GLY A 156 -8.05 6.85 9.88
C GLY A 156 -7.21 7.88 10.65
N THR A 157 -6.36 8.60 9.94
CA THR A 157 -5.53 9.67 10.51
C THR A 157 -6.31 10.99 10.49
N GLU A 158 -6.53 11.59 11.66
CA GLU A 158 -6.96 12.99 11.83
C GLU A 158 -5.75 13.87 12.15
N ILE A 159 -5.81 15.15 11.80
CA ILE A 159 -4.75 16.12 12.11
C ILE A 159 -5.36 17.20 13.00
N GLU A 160 -4.74 17.44 14.14
CA GLU A 160 -5.07 18.58 15.01
C GLU A 160 -4.16 19.75 14.67
N ASP A 161 -4.74 20.92 14.49
CA ASP A 161 -4.04 22.15 14.12
C ASP A 161 -3.97 23.10 15.31
N TYR A 162 -2.82 23.73 15.51
CA TYR A 162 -2.56 24.68 16.59
C TYR A 162 -1.84 25.92 16.08
N LEU A 163 -2.49 27.07 16.13
CA LEU A 163 -1.88 28.40 16.10
C LEU A 163 -1.63 28.88 17.54
N ALA A 164 -1.00 30.02 17.70
CA ALA A 164 -0.70 30.58 19.03
C ALA A 164 -1.94 30.73 19.92
N ALA A 165 -3.07 31.13 19.34
CA ALA A 165 -4.35 31.26 20.04
C ALA A 165 -4.88 29.90 20.54
N ASP A 166 -4.77 28.84 19.73
CA ASP A 166 -5.23 27.49 20.06
C ASP A 166 -4.39 26.88 21.20
N VAL A 167 -3.06 27.14 21.19
CA VAL A 167 -2.16 26.73 22.28
C VAL A 167 -2.60 27.40 23.58
N LYS A 168 -2.86 28.71 23.54
CA LYS A 168 -3.29 29.48 24.71
C LYS A 168 -4.65 29.03 25.25
N GLU A 169 -5.59 28.75 24.36
CA GLU A 169 -6.93 28.24 24.73
C GLU A 169 -6.83 26.87 25.41
N ARG A 170 -6.04 25.96 24.85
CA ARG A 170 -5.98 24.58 25.30
C ARG A 170 -5.08 24.38 26.53
N TYR A 171 -3.92 25.03 26.55
CA TYR A 171 -2.90 24.85 27.59
C TYR A 171 -2.84 25.97 28.62
N GLN A 172 -3.65 27.04 28.47
CA GLN A 172 -3.75 28.20 29.35
C GLN A 172 -2.45 28.98 29.45
N VAL A 173 -1.51 28.80 28.53
CA VAL A 173 -0.23 29.48 28.40
C VAL A 173 0.05 29.79 26.94
N THR A 174 0.84 30.80 26.66
CA THR A 174 1.31 31.10 25.31
C THR A 174 2.35 30.08 24.84
N PRO A 175 2.63 29.95 23.52
CA PRO A 175 3.69 29.09 23.01
C PRO A 175 5.06 29.28 23.70
N LYS A 176 5.45 30.52 23.98
CA LYS A 176 6.71 30.83 24.71
C LYS A 176 6.66 30.39 26.16
N GLU A 177 5.56 30.61 26.84
CA GLU A 177 5.36 30.20 28.24
C GLU A 177 5.29 28.68 28.37
N PHE A 178 4.97 27.94 27.26
CA PHE A 178 4.96 26.49 27.27
C PHE A 178 6.33 25.89 27.58
N ILE A 179 7.42 26.56 27.18
CA ILE A 179 8.80 26.18 27.53
C ILE A 179 9.00 26.21 29.03
N ASP A 180 8.52 27.27 29.68
CA ASP A 180 8.64 27.48 31.15
C ASP A 180 7.79 26.45 31.92
N VAL A 181 6.63 26.05 31.38
CA VAL A 181 5.85 24.94 31.94
C VAL A 181 6.66 23.65 31.91
N LYS A 182 7.31 23.34 30.78
CA LYS A 182 8.20 22.17 30.63
C LYS A 182 9.41 22.25 31.56
N ALA A 183 9.98 23.40 31.74
CA ALA A 183 11.10 23.63 32.65
C ALA A 183 10.76 23.27 34.10
N LEU A 184 9.53 23.60 34.57
CA LEU A 184 9.07 23.26 35.90
C LEU A 184 8.63 21.81 36.05
N MET A 185 7.82 21.29 35.12
CA MET A 185 7.27 19.95 35.26
C MET A 185 8.23 18.83 34.83
N GLY A 186 9.24 19.15 34.02
CA GLY A 186 10.10 18.18 33.36
C GLY A 186 9.43 17.48 32.20
N ASP A 187 10.18 16.58 31.57
CA ASP A 187 9.69 15.66 30.54
C ASP A 187 10.25 14.25 30.73
N THR A 188 9.36 13.30 31.00
CA THR A 188 9.77 11.90 31.22
C THR A 188 10.19 11.20 29.92
N ALA A 189 9.69 11.62 28.76
CA ALA A 189 10.05 11.04 27.46
C ALA A 189 11.49 11.40 27.08
N ASP A 190 11.91 12.63 27.38
CA ASP A 190 13.25 13.15 27.10
C ASP A 190 14.17 13.12 28.32
N ASN A 191 13.66 12.57 29.42
CA ASN A 191 14.38 12.51 30.69
C ASN A 191 14.84 13.89 31.18
N ILE A 192 14.02 14.93 30.96
CA ILE A 192 14.22 16.26 31.49
C ILE A 192 13.70 16.30 32.92
N PRO A 193 14.52 16.63 33.92
CA PRO A 193 14.18 16.40 35.32
C PRO A 193 13.11 17.33 35.89
N GLY A 194 13.01 18.57 35.41
CA GLY A 194 12.09 19.56 35.97
C GLY A 194 12.36 19.86 37.45
N VAL A 195 11.36 20.40 38.17
CA VAL A 195 11.40 20.63 39.61
C VAL A 195 10.63 19.52 40.33
N PRO A 196 11.25 18.76 41.25
CA PRO A 196 10.60 17.65 41.95
C PRO A 196 9.29 18.07 42.63
N GLY A 197 8.21 17.32 42.34
CA GLY A 197 6.89 17.55 42.93
C GLY A 197 6.07 18.67 42.28
N ILE A 198 6.55 19.26 41.20
CA ILE A 198 5.78 20.17 40.34
C ILE A 198 5.35 19.40 39.08
N GLY A 199 4.06 19.07 38.96
CA GLY A 199 3.49 18.48 37.78
C GLY A 199 2.79 19.53 36.90
N GLU A 200 2.28 19.09 35.74
CA GLU A 200 1.68 19.94 34.71
C GLU A 200 0.69 20.98 35.25
N LYS A 201 -0.28 20.59 36.08
CA LYS A 201 -1.30 21.51 36.63
C LYS A 201 -0.68 22.64 37.46
N THR A 202 0.33 22.32 38.27
CA THR A 202 0.99 23.30 39.11
C THR A 202 1.90 24.21 38.29
N ALA A 203 2.66 23.62 37.35
CA ALA A 203 3.51 24.37 36.44
C ALA A 203 2.69 25.37 35.60
N THR A 204 1.61 24.89 34.96
CA THR A 204 0.70 25.74 34.16
C THR A 204 0.10 26.88 34.99
N ALA A 205 -0.36 26.60 36.24
CA ALA A 205 -0.92 27.64 37.09
C ALA A 205 0.12 28.68 37.50
N LEU A 206 1.36 28.27 37.80
CA LEU A 206 2.46 29.16 38.16
C LEU A 206 2.87 30.01 36.96
N ILE A 207 3.08 29.41 35.81
CA ILE A 207 3.48 30.17 34.61
C ILE A 207 2.34 31.08 34.14
N GLY A 208 1.10 30.63 34.16
CA GLY A 208 -0.06 31.49 33.86
C GLY A 208 -0.21 32.69 34.79
N GLN A 209 0.31 32.60 36.04
CA GLN A 209 0.29 33.70 37.01
C GLN A 209 1.51 34.61 36.91
N TYR A 210 2.71 34.06 36.70
CA TYR A 210 3.98 34.79 36.78
C TYR A 210 4.68 34.97 35.41
N GLY A 211 4.26 34.26 34.37
CA GLY A 211 4.76 34.40 33.00
C GLY A 211 6.00 33.55 32.68
N CYS A 212 6.99 33.47 33.58
CA CYS A 212 8.22 32.70 33.37
C CYS A 212 8.77 32.10 34.66
N ILE A 213 9.72 31.15 34.57
CA ILE A 213 10.31 30.49 35.75
C ILE A 213 11.11 31.48 36.61
N GLU A 214 11.71 32.50 36.01
CA GLU A 214 12.48 33.55 36.70
C GLU A 214 11.59 34.34 37.67
N GLU A 215 10.39 34.73 37.21
CA GLU A 215 9.40 35.42 38.04
C GLU A 215 8.79 34.49 39.10
N VAL A 216 8.58 33.21 38.77
CA VAL A 216 8.16 32.18 39.74
C VAL A 216 9.21 32.06 40.86
N HIS A 217 10.50 32.02 40.53
CA HIS A 217 11.60 31.97 41.50
C HIS A 217 11.69 33.24 42.34
N ALA A 218 11.55 34.40 41.70
CA ALA A 218 11.61 35.71 42.43
C ALA A 218 10.48 35.85 43.47
N HIS A 219 9.34 35.17 43.23
CA HIS A 219 8.18 35.19 44.14
C HIS A 219 7.98 33.85 44.87
N ALA A 220 9.06 33.05 45.00
CA ALA A 220 8.98 31.70 45.57
C ALA A 220 8.39 31.67 46.98
N ASP A 221 8.58 32.72 47.78
CA ASP A 221 8.08 32.87 49.15
C ASP A 221 6.54 32.88 49.25
N VAL A 222 5.84 33.31 48.20
CA VAL A 222 4.36 33.36 48.14
C VAL A 222 3.75 32.27 47.31
N VAL A 223 4.56 31.42 46.62
CA VAL A 223 4.10 30.29 45.81
C VAL A 223 3.38 29.25 46.68
N LYS A 224 2.26 28.74 46.16
CA LYS A 224 1.52 27.64 46.79
C LYS A 224 1.53 26.42 45.86
N PRO A 225 1.63 25.19 46.40
CA PRO A 225 1.72 24.83 47.81
C PRO A 225 3.13 25.08 48.40
N PRO A 226 3.31 25.12 49.72
CA PRO A 226 4.62 25.42 50.37
C PRO A 226 5.76 24.48 49.93
N ARG A 227 5.43 23.25 49.55
CA ARG A 227 6.41 22.31 49.00
C ARG A 227 6.94 22.77 47.64
N ALA A 228 6.08 23.31 46.77
CA ALA A 228 6.51 23.86 45.50
C ALA A 228 7.42 25.09 45.70
N SER A 229 7.04 26.00 46.59
CA SER A 229 7.85 27.15 46.99
C SER A 229 9.29 26.75 47.40
N LYS A 230 9.41 25.79 48.33
CA LYS A 230 10.70 25.26 48.75
C LYS A 230 11.49 24.63 47.61
N ASN A 231 10.84 23.78 46.82
CA ASN A 231 11.53 23.02 45.75
C ASN A 231 11.96 23.94 44.60
N ILE A 232 11.23 25.00 44.28
CA ILE A 232 11.65 25.99 43.28
C ILE A 232 12.98 26.64 43.65
N VAL A 233 13.17 26.97 44.92
CA VAL A 233 14.43 27.57 45.42
C VAL A 233 15.54 26.51 45.46
N GLU A 234 15.24 25.32 45.99
CA GLU A 234 16.22 24.24 46.18
C GLU A 234 16.74 23.67 44.85
N TYR A 235 15.88 23.54 43.82
CA TYR A 235 16.19 22.96 42.52
C TYR A 235 16.22 24.01 41.40
N TRP A 236 16.58 25.27 41.72
CA TRP A 236 16.59 26.34 40.72
C TRP A 236 17.51 26.08 39.53
N ASP A 237 18.75 25.65 39.78
CA ASP A 237 19.71 25.35 38.72
C ASP A 237 19.20 24.20 37.79
N GLN A 238 18.48 23.26 38.38
CA GLN A 238 17.85 22.19 37.63
C GLN A 238 16.68 22.70 36.77
N ALA A 239 15.90 23.65 37.25
CA ALA A 239 14.84 24.29 36.49
C ALA A 239 15.39 25.07 35.28
N VAL A 240 16.49 25.82 35.49
CA VAL A 240 17.17 26.56 34.43
C VAL A 240 17.71 25.58 33.36
N MET A 241 18.42 24.54 33.77
CA MET A 241 18.90 23.51 32.87
C MET A 241 17.74 22.85 32.11
N SER A 242 16.62 22.55 32.79
CA SER A 242 15.44 21.95 32.16
C SER A 242 14.80 22.88 31.12
N LYS A 243 14.81 24.21 31.35
CA LYS A 243 14.39 25.23 30.40
C LYS A 243 15.26 25.20 29.14
N GLU A 244 16.58 25.18 29.31
CA GLU A 244 17.52 25.11 28.18
C GLU A 244 17.37 23.83 27.38
N LEU A 245 17.18 22.67 28.04
CA LEU A 245 16.94 21.38 27.36
C LEU A 245 15.62 21.36 26.59
N ALA A 246 14.56 21.96 27.13
CA ALA A 246 13.23 21.99 26.50
C ALA A 246 13.11 23.05 25.39
N THR A 247 14.05 24.01 25.32
CA THR A 247 14.00 25.07 24.32
C THR A 247 14.47 24.59 22.97
N ILE A 248 13.66 24.80 21.96
CA ILE A 248 14.02 24.54 20.54
C ILE A 248 14.84 25.75 20.04
N ILE A 249 16.00 25.45 19.45
CA ILE A 249 16.86 26.45 18.83
C ILE A 249 16.23 26.90 17.50
N THR A 250 16.13 28.23 17.28
CA THR A 250 15.49 28.80 16.08
C THR A 250 16.45 29.61 15.20
N ASP A 251 17.75 29.49 15.47
CA ASP A 251 18.84 30.18 14.77
C ASP A 251 20.02 29.26 14.46
N VAL A 252 19.73 27.99 14.17
CA VAL A 252 20.73 27.00 13.72
C VAL A 252 21.44 27.54 12.46
N PRO A 253 22.79 27.46 12.38
CA PRO A 253 23.54 27.97 11.24
C PRO A 253 23.43 27.01 10.04
N VAL A 254 22.23 26.88 9.48
CA VAL A 254 21.90 26.00 8.37
C VAL A 254 22.03 26.75 7.04
N ASP A 255 22.70 26.13 6.06
CA ASP A 255 22.71 26.60 4.67
C ASP A 255 21.47 26.05 3.96
N TYR A 256 20.41 26.86 3.91
CA TYR A 256 19.12 26.46 3.37
C TYR A 256 18.62 27.49 2.36
N ASP A 257 18.33 26.98 1.15
CA ASP A 257 17.71 27.76 0.08
C ASP A 257 16.29 27.22 -0.20
N PHE A 258 15.29 28.10 -0.09
CA PHE A 258 13.90 27.79 -0.42
C PHE A 258 13.74 27.27 -1.87
N ALA A 259 14.61 27.67 -2.80
CA ALA A 259 14.54 27.19 -4.18
C ALA A 259 14.65 25.67 -4.28
N ASN A 260 15.43 25.04 -3.38
CA ASN A 260 15.58 23.57 -3.32
C ASN A 260 14.36 22.85 -2.73
N ALA A 261 13.51 23.56 -2.03
CA ALA A 261 12.30 23.01 -1.38
C ALA A 261 11.03 23.30 -2.19
N LYS A 262 11.15 23.99 -3.32
CA LYS A 262 10.00 24.41 -4.14
C LYS A 262 9.37 23.22 -4.84
N ILE A 263 8.04 23.16 -4.82
CA ILE A 263 7.25 22.16 -5.52
C ILE A 263 6.63 22.80 -6.75
N ASP A 264 7.04 22.36 -7.94
CA ASP A 264 6.45 22.81 -9.20
C ASP A 264 5.16 22.03 -9.54
N GLY A 265 4.17 22.16 -8.65
CA GLY A 265 2.90 21.43 -8.72
C GLY A 265 3.00 19.95 -8.29
N LYS A 266 1.85 19.31 -8.10
CA LYS A 266 1.79 17.91 -7.62
C LYS A 266 2.52 16.92 -8.55
N ALA A 267 2.58 17.22 -9.83
CA ALA A 267 3.22 16.35 -10.82
C ALA A 267 4.73 16.19 -10.60
N SER A 268 5.41 17.20 -10.05
CA SER A 268 6.86 17.13 -9.81
C SER A 268 7.26 16.11 -8.73
N LEU A 269 6.34 15.76 -7.82
CA LEU A 269 6.57 14.77 -6.76
C LEU A 269 6.35 13.32 -7.21
N TYR A 270 5.73 13.12 -8.36
CA TYR A 270 5.37 11.81 -8.89
C TYR A 270 6.33 11.39 -10.03
N THR A 271 7.61 11.30 -9.70
CA THR A 271 8.66 10.93 -10.67
C THR A 271 8.61 9.44 -11.03
N GLU A 272 9.29 9.07 -12.12
CA GLU A 272 9.44 7.68 -12.53
C GLU A 272 10.21 6.86 -11.47
N GLU A 273 11.24 7.45 -10.87
CA GLU A 273 12.05 6.82 -9.81
C GLU A 273 11.20 6.52 -8.57
N ALA A 274 10.38 7.47 -8.14
CA ALA A 274 9.46 7.27 -7.01
C ALA A 274 8.40 6.20 -7.32
N TYR A 275 7.91 6.16 -8.56
CA TYR A 275 7.00 5.11 -9.03
C TYR A 275 7.66 3.72 -8.97
N LEU A 276 8.88 3.58 -9.49
CA LEU A 276 9.63 2.32 -9.47
C LEU A 276 9.92 1.85 -8.05
N LEU A 277 10.24 2.78 -7.15
CA LEU A 277 10.47 2.47 -5.75
C LEU A 277 9.18 2.06 -5.03
N CYS A 278 8.05 2.73 -5.28
CA CYS A 278 6.73 2.29 -4.78
C CYS A 278 6.36 0.88 -5.29
N LYS A 279 6.72 0.57 -6.53
CA LYS A 279 6.54 -0.75 -7.13
C LYS A 279 7.40 -1.81 -6.42
N ARG A 280 8.70 -1.54 -6.19
CA ARG A 280 9.61 -2.41 -5.45
C ARG A 280 9.11 -2.66 -4.02
N LEU A 281 8.60 -1.63 -3.35
CA LEU A 281 8.05 -1.72 -1.99
C LEU A 281 6.62 -2.29 -1.95
N GLU A 282 6.04 -2.63 -3.09
CA GLU A 282 4.71 -3.24 -3.26
C GLU A 282 3.54 -2.37 -2.75
N PHE A 283 3.65 -1.06 -2.84
CA PHE A 283 2.64 -0.10 -2.43
C PHE A 283 1.51 0.05 -3.46
N LYS A 284 0.79 -1.04 -3.74
CA LYS A 284 -0.25 -1.11 -4.80
C LYS A 284 -1.24 0.06 -4.76
N ASN A 285 -1.73 0.43 -3.58
CA ASN A 285 -2.70 1.51 -3.43
C ASN A 285 -2.13 2.92 -3.68
N LEU A 286 -0.81 3.09 -3.57
CA LEU A 286 -0.16 4.38 -3.81
C LEU A 286 0.22 4.55 -5.28
N LEU A 287 0.40 3.47 -6.04
CA LEU A 287 0.81 3.52 -7.44
C LEU A 287 -0.18 4.32 -8.30
N ASN A 288 -1.48 4.24 -8.02
CA ASN A 288 -2.51 5.02 -8.72
C ASN A 288 -2.39 6.54 -8.52
N ARG A 289 -1.65 6.99 -7.51
CA ARG A 289 -1.38 8.42 -7.27
C ARG A 289 -0.26 8.96 -8.13
N PHE A 290 0.66 8.10 -8.54
CA PHE A 290 1.72 8.41 -9.48
C PHE A 290 1.16 8.35 -10.91
N THR A 291 0.32 9.32 -11.26
CA THR A 291 -0.19 9.51 -12.63
C THR A 291 0.88 10.15 -13.54
N VAL A 292 2.14 9.84 -13.27
CA VAL A 292 3.17 10.06 -14.28
C VAL A 292 2.78 9.19 -15.45
N ASP A 293 2.93 9.69 -16.66
CA ASP A 293 2.88 8.94 -17.89
C ASP A 293 3.66 7.62 -17.73
N ALA A 294 3.08 6.65 -16.99
CA ALA A 294 3.39 5.26 -17.27
C ALA A 294 3.36 5.18 -18.79
N PRO A 295 4.38 4.63 -19.47
CA PRO A 295 4.40 4.63 -20.92
C PRO A 295 2.99 4.30 -21.35
N LYS A 296 2.30 5.31 -21.96
CA LYS A 296 0.86 5.21 -22.25
C LYS A 296 0.75 3.93 -23.01
N ASN A 297 0.23 2.91 -22.35
CA ASN A 297 0.05 1.64 -23.01
C ASN A 297 -1.15 1.85 -23.93
N HIS A 298 -0.86 2.29 -25.14
CA HIS A 298 -1.85 2.52 -26.19
C HIS A 298 -2.58 1.22 -26.60
N ALA A 299 -2.25 0.08 -25.98
CA ALA A 299 -2.90 -1.18 -26.28
C ALA A 299 -4.43 -1.10 -26.07
N GLU A 300 -4.92 -0.43 -25.01
CA GLU A 300 -6.36 -0.25 -24.83
C GLU A 300 -7.05 0.51 -25.98
N GLU A 301 -6.34 1.44 -26.63
CA GLU A 301 -6.87 2.19 -27.79
C GLU A 301 -7.10 1.27 -29.00
N SER A 302 -6.45 0.10 -29.04
CA SER A 302 -6.57 -0.91 -30.08
C SER A 302 -7.60 -2.01 -29.77
N PHE A 303 -8.17 -2.04 -28.56
CA PHE A 303 -9.12 -3.07 -28.15
C PHE A 303 -10.45 -2.92 -28.91
N GLN A 304 -10.85 -3.96 -29.60
CA GLN A 304 -12.04 -3.94 -30.47
C GLN A 304 -12.94 -5.15 -30.20
N ILE A 305 -14.24 -4.87 -30.17
CA ILE A 305 -15.24 -5.94 -30.08
C ILE A 305 -15.70 -6.37 -31.48
N VAL A 306 -15.87 -7.67 -31.66
CA VAL A 306 -16.27 -8.28 -32.92
C VAL A 306 -17.52 -9.12 -32.70
N LYS A 307 -18.56 -8.85 -33.49
CA LYS A 307 -19.87 -9.50 -33.36
C LYS A 307 -20.36 -10.17 -34.68
N ASP A 308 -19.60 -10.02 -35.78
CA ASP A 308 -19.98 -10.57 -37.08
C ASP A 308 -18.84 -11.40 -37.71
N GLN A 309 -19.25 -12.45 -38.44
CA GLN A 309 -18.35 -13.42 -39.08
C GLN A 309 -17.41 -12.76 -40.09
N LYS A 310 -17.88 -11.80 -40.86
CA LYS A 310 -17.08 -11.19 -41.94
C LYS A 310 -15.89 -10.38 -41.34
N THR A 311 -16.11 -9.74 -40.24
CA THR A 311 -15.02 -9.03 -39.51
C THR A 311 -14.06 -10.06 -38.89
N ALA A 312 -14.58 -11.12 -38.28
CA ALA A 312 -13.77 -12.22 -37.74
C ALA A 312 -12.88 -12.86 -38.81
N ASP A 313 -13.43 -13.18 -39.98
CA ASP A 313 -12.66 -13.78 -41.10
C ASP A 313 -11.49 -12.88 -41.55
N ARG A 314 -11.69 -11.53 -41.56
CA ARG A 314 -10.61 -10.58 -41.88
C ARG A 314 -9.50 -10.58 -40.83
N ILE A 315 -9.88 -10.69 -39.57
CA ILE A 315 -8.93 -10.73 -38.43
C ILE A 315 -8.14 -12.04 -38.49
N TRP A 316 -8.81 -13.18 -38.67
CA TRP A 316 -8.15 -14.46 -38.79
C TRP A 316 -7.17 -14.53 -39.97
N LYS A 317 -7.50 -13.90 -41.10
CA LYS A 317 -6.59 -13.76 -42.22
C LYS A 317 -5.37 -12.87 -41.88
N LYS A 318 -5.55 -11.81 -41.08
CA LYS A 318 -4.47 -10.95 -40.61
C LYS A 318 -3.57 -11.66 -39.59
N ALA A 319 -4.10 -12.60 -38.84
CA ALA A 319 -3.39 -13.42 -37.84
C ALA A 319 -2.65 -14.62 -38.46
N GLU A 320 -2.80 -14.89 -39.78
CA GLU A 320 -2.14 -16.01 -40.45
C GLU A 320 -0.62 -15.99 -40.30
N GLY A 321 -0.03 -17.10 -39.90
CA GLY A 321 1.41 -17.23 -39.66
C GLY A 321 1.96 -16.49 -38.43
N LYS A 322 1.09 -15.90 -37.57
CA LYS A 322 1.49 -15.22 -36.34
C LYS A 322 1.14 -16.07 -35.12
N ALA A 323 1.96 -15.99 -34.09
CA ALA A 323 1.63 -16.49 -32.77
C ALA A 323 0.53 -15.62 -32.14
N ALA A 324 -0.42 -16.24 -31.45
CA ALA A 324 -1.56 -15.55 -30.86
C ALA A 324 -1.72 -15.88 -29.37
N GLY A 325 -1.81 -14.85 -28.55
CA GLY A 325 -2.30 -14.96 -27.18
C GLY A 325 -3.82 -14.99 -27.17
N PHE A 326 -4.41 -15.87 -26.39
CA PHE A 326 -5.87 -15.98 -26.31
C PHE A 326 -6.38 -16.16 -24.89
N TYR A 327 -7.63 -15.75 -24.69
CA TYR A 327 -8.38 -15.94 -23.46
C TYR A 327 -9.84 -16.31 -23.78
N VAL A 328 -10.34 -17.36 -23.13
CA VAL A 328 -11.73 -17.82 -23.30
C VAL A 328 -12.62 -17.11 -22.30
N VAL A 329 -13.68 -16.47 -22.79
CA VAL A 329 -14.70 -15.83 -21.95
C VAL A 329 -15.81 -16.83 -21.69
N GLU A 330 -15.95 -17.22 -20.42
CA GLU A 330 -16.92 -18.20 -19.96
C GLU A 330 -18.04 -17.55 -19.17
N GLN A 331 -19.26 -18.08 -19.26
CA GLN A 331 -20.37 -17.81 -18.36
C GLN A 331 -20.24 -18.66 -17.10
N GLY A 332 -20.52 -18.06 -15.93
CA GLY A 332 -20.60 -18.80 -14.70
C GLY A 332 -21.83 -19.71 -14.66
N VAL A 333 -21.71 -20.82 -13.99
CA VAL A 333 -22.86 -21.62 -13.60
C VAL A 333 -23.65 -20.81 -12.58
N GLN A 334 -24.91 -20.46 -12.85
CA GLN A 334 -25.75 -19.76 -11.89
C GLN A 334 -25.74 -20.52 -10.57
N ASN A 335 -25.43 -19.83 -9.47
CA ASN A 335 -25.36 -20.35 -8.10
C ASN A 335 -26.69 -21.00 -7.66
N GLN A 336 -26.98 -22.19 -8.16
CA GLN A 336 -27.72 -23.17 -7.39
C GLN A 336 -26.67 -23.92 -6.57
N GLN A 337 -26.91 -24.01 -5.28
CA GLN A 337 -26.11 -24.79 -4.35
C GLN A 337 -25.99 -26.18 -4.97
N LEU A 338 -24.86 -26.49 -5.64
CA LEU A 338 -24.63 -27.74 -6.32
C LEU A 338 -24.83 -28.84 -5.29
N SER A 339 -25.94 -29.57 -5.42
CA SER A 339 -26.10 -30.84 -4.74
C SER A 339 -25.05 -31.78 -5.29
N LEU A 340 -24.53 -32.68 -4.47
CA LEU A 340 -23.56 -33.71 -4.87
C LEU A 340 -24.08 -34.59 -6.05
N PHE A 341 -25.33 -34.40 -6.43
CA PHE A 341 -26.08 -35.18 -7.44
C PHE A 341 -26.57 -34.33 -8.61
N ASP A 342 -26.30 -33.03 -8.63
CA ASP A 342 -26.61 -32.21 -9.80
C ASP A 342 -25.54 -32.47 -10.88
N THR A 343 -25.97 -32.81 -12.09
CA THR A 343 -25.09 -32.84 -13.26
C THR A 343 -24.52 -31.42 -13.43
N ALA A 344 -23.19 -31.29 -13.47
CA ALA A 344 -22.53 -30.03 -13.73
C ALA A 344 -23.16 -29.40 -14.97
N GLU A 345 -23.79 -28.20 -14.80
CA GLU A 345 -24.17 -27.43 -15.99
C GLU A 345 -22.87 -27.04 -16.68
N GLU A 346 -22.75 -27.34 -17.96
CA GLU A 346 -21.58 -27.04 -18.78
C GLU A 346 -21.31 -25.53 -18.74
N GLN A 347 -20.07 -25.16 -18.43
CA GLN A 347 -19.60 -23.77 -18.57
C GLN A 347 -19.81 -23.36 -20.04
N LYS A 348 -20.63 -22.32 -20.26
CA LYS A 348 -20.97 -21.93 -21.63
C LYS A 348 -19.91 -20.97 -22.16
N PHE A 349 -19.37 -21.30 -23.32
CA PHE A 349 -18.50 -20.42 -24.08
C PHE A 349 -19.26 -19.16 -24.52
N ALA A 350 -18.85 -17.99 -24.01
CA ALA A 350 -19.47 -16.69 -24.32
C ALA A 350 -18.67 -15.88 -25.36
N GLY A 351 -17.37 -16.14 -25.49
CA GLY A 351 -16.53 -15.43 -26.44
C GLY A 351 -15.06 -15.83 -26.35
N LEU A 352 -14.29 -15.23 -27.23
CA LEU A 352 -12.85 -15.44 -27.36
C LEU A 352 -12.13 -14.11 -27.52
N ALA A 353 -11.18 -13.80 -26.64
CA ALA A 353 -10.25 -12.72 -26.86
C ALA A 353 -8.97 -13.23 -27.52
N ILE A 354 -8.43 -12.47 -28.47
CA ILE A 354 -7.21 -12.81 -29.21
C ILE A 354 -6.35 -11.58 -29.44
N SER A 355 -5.05 -11.74 -29.24
CA SER A 355 -4.01 -10.72 -29.48
C SER A 355 -2.83 -11.32 -30.23
N PHE A 356 -2.33 -10.63 -31.26
CA PHE A 356 -1.20 -11.12 -32.08
C PHE A 356 -0.27 -10.01 -32.58
N SER A 357 -0.50 -8.76 -32.10
CA SER A 357 0.42 -7.62 -32.24
C SER A 357 0.06 -6.53 -31.22
N GLU A 358 0.85 -5.47 -31.15
CA GLU A 358 0.55 -4.31 -30.29
C GLU A 358 -0.80 -3.64 -30.63
N GLU A 359 -1.20 -3.68 -31.90
CA GLU A 359 -2.41 -3.01 -32.41
C GLU A 359 -3.56 -3.99 -32.71
N ASP A 360 -3.33 -5.29 -32.61
CA ASP A 360 -4.30 -6.32 -33.00
C ASP A 360 -4.83 -7.06 -31.78
N ASN A 361 -5.87 -6.51 -31.17
CA ASN A 361 -6.45 -6.98 -29.91
C ASN A 361 -7.98 -6.99 -30.01
N TYR A 362 -8.58 -8.16 -30.00
CA TYR A 362 -9.99 -8.34 -30.33
C TYR A 362 -10.71 -9.21 -29.30
N LEU A 363 -11.94 -8.82 -28.92
CA LEU A 363 -12.91 -9.67 -28.25
C LEU A 363 -14.00 -10.09 -29.23
N MET A 364 -14.05 -11.35 -29.59
CA MET A 364 -15.07 -11.96 -30.43
C MET A 364 -16.17 -12.53 -29.56
N VAL A 365 -17.39 -11.98 -29.64
CA VAL A 365 -18.53 -12.38 -28.81
C VAL A 365 -19.35 -13.44 -29.55
N ALA A 366 -19.50 -14.62 -28.94
CA ALA A 366 -20.27 -15.71 -29.51
C ALA A 366 -21.77 -15.33 -29.66
N SER A 367 -22.34 -15.57 -30.84
CA SER A 367 -23.72 -15.23 -31.16
C SER A 367 -24.21 -16.11 -32.34
N GLN A 368 -25.45 -15.90 -32.78
CA GLN A 368 -25.94 -16.54 -34.01
C GLN A 368 -25.18 -16.06 -35.27
N GLU A 369 -24.70 -14.82 -35.28
CA GLU A 369 -23.92 -14.26 -36.39
C GLU A 369 -22.42 -14.61 -36.31
N LEU A 370 -21.97 -15.06 -35.16
CA LEU A 370 -20.58 -15.47 -34.89
C LEU A 370 -20.61 -16.74 -34.02
N PRO A 371 -20.82 -17.93 -34.57
CA PRO A 371 -20.98 -19.15 -33.78
C PRO A 371 -19.73 -19.55 -33.01
N ALA A 372 -19.90 -20.00 -31.77
CA ALA A 372 -18.82 -20.45 -30.88
C ALA A 372 -17.94 -21.51 -31.53
N GLU A 373 -18.54 -22.50 -32.19
CA GLU A 373 -17.82 -23.61 -32.87
C GLU A 373 -16.90 -23.10 -33.98
N LYS A 374 -17.32 -22.03 -34.70
CA LYS A 374 -16.49 -21.43 -35.73
C LYS A 374 -15.30 -20.69 -35.11
N LEU A 375 -15.50 -19.97 -34.01
CA LEU A 375 -14.41 -19.30 -33.29
C LEU A 375 -13.38 -20.30 -32.75
N LYS A 376 -13.84 -21.40 -32.17
CA LYS A 376 -12.98 -22.51 -31.71
C LYS A 376 -12.16 -23.09 -32.85
N GLN A 377 -12.81 -23.43 -33.97
CA GLN A 377 -12.16 -23.99 -35.15
C GLN A 377 -11.08 -23.03 -35.69
N ASP A 378 -11.42 -21.76 -35.91
CA ASP A 378 -10.51 -20.78 -36.49
C ASP A 378 -9.28 -20.53 -35.58
N LEU A 379 -9.45 -20.57 -34.25
CA LEU A 379 -8.33 -20.50 -33.30
C LEU A 379 -7.42 -21.73 -33.43
N LEU A 380 -7.99 -22.92 -33.44
CA LEU A 380 -7.24 -24.19 -33.47
C LEU A 380 -6.50 -24.45 -34.79
N GLU A 381 -6.81 -23.69 -35.85
CA GLU A 381 -6.05 -23.68 -37.09
C GLU A 381 -4.70 -22.93 -36.97
N ARG A 382 -4.47 -22.19 -35.88
CA ARG A 382 -3.23 -21.44 -35.69
C ARG A 382 -2.06 -22.35 -35.34
N GLN A 383 -0.87 -21.95 -35.76
CA GLN A 383 0.35 -22.75 -35.58
C GLN A 383 0.96 -22.61 -34.20
N GLU A 384 0.80 -21.45 -33.55
CA GLU A 384 1.36 -21.15 -32.25
C GLU A 384 0.34 -20.37 -31.40
N LEU A 385 -0.05 -20.96 -30.27
CA LEU A 385 -1.11 -20.48 -29.38
C LEU A 385 -0.60 -20.32 -27.96
N TYR A 386 -0.79 -19.14 -27.40
CA TYR A 386 -0.44 -18.84 -26.03
C TYR A 386 -1.71 -18.70 -25.20
N ALA A 387 -1.90 -19.58 -24.24
CA ALA A 387 -3.05 -19.54 -23.33
C ALA A 387 -2.73 -18.74 -22.05
N ALA A 388 -3.71 -18.04 -21.55
CA ALA A 388 -3.64 -17.45 -20.21
C ALA A 388 -3.59 -18.55 -19.13
N ASP A 389 -4.49 -19.53 -19.25
CA ASP A 389 -4.54 -20.81 -18.54
C ASP A 389 -5.13 -21.82 -19.55
N LEU A 390 -4.36 -22.86 -19.89
CA LEU A 390 -4.74 -23.75 -20.95
C LEU A 390 -5.82 -24.78 -20.55
N LYS A 391 -5.77 -25.27 -19.32
CA LYS A 391 -6.65 -26.35 -18.88
C LYS A 391 -8.14 -25.98 -18.93
N PRO A 392 -8.61 -24.84 -18.39
CA PRO A 392 -10.00 -24.39 -18.60
C PRO A 392 -10.35 -24.17 -20.06
N ALA A 393 -9.42 -23.68 -20.88
CA ALA A 393 -9.66 -23.47 -22.30
C ALA A 393 -9.89 -24.79 -23.06
N LEU A 394 -9.17 -25.86 -22.74
CA LEU A 394 -9.39 -27.19 -23.31
C LEU A 394 -10.79 -27.72 -22.99
N ALA A 395 -11.23 -27.55 -21.73
CA ALA A 395 -12.58 -27.91 -21.31
C ALA A 395 -13.67 -27.09 -22.04
N ALA A 396 -13.48 -25.76 -22.15
CA ALA A 396 -14.42 -24.88 -22.87
C ALA A 396 -14.49 -25.17 -24.37
N PHE A 397 -13.45 -25.77 -24.92
CA PHE A 397 -13.42 -26.22 -26.33
C PHE A 397 -13.90 -27.64 -26.52
N ASP A 398 -14.20 -28.35 -25.45
CA ASP A 398 -14.57 -29.78 -25.50
C ASP A 398 -13.49 -30.65 -26.21
N LEU A 399 -12.22 -30.36 -25.85
CA LEU A 399 -11.07 -31.03 -26.44
C LEU A 399 -10.62 -32.19 -25.55
N HIS A 400 -10.76 -33.41 -26.05
CA HIS A 400 -10.27 -34.66 -25.47
C HIS A 400 -9.20 -35.30 -26.35
N ASP A 401 -8.30 -36.07 -25.76
CA ASP A 401 -7.29 -36.86 -26.48
C ASP A 401 -6.55 -36.05 -27.56
N VAL A 402 -6.19 -34.80 -27.23
CA VAL A 402 -5.55 -33.87 -28.18
C VAL A 402 -4.28 -34.50 -28.78
N PRO A 403 -4.14 -34.60 -30.12
CA PRO A 403 -2.99 -35.21 -30.77
C PRO A 403 -1.67 -34.47 -30.40
N GLU A 404 -0.56 -35.21 -30.28
CA GLU A 404 0.74 -34.68 -29.90
C GLU A 404 1.20 -33.51 -30.80
N GLU A 405 1.01 -33.60 -32.10
CA GLU A 405 1.30 -32.55 -33.07
C GLU A 405 0.56 -31.24 -32.77
N MET A 406 -0.62 -31.32 -32.18
CA MET A 406 -1.41 -30.17 -31.78
C MET A 406 -0.98 -29.66 -30.40
N ARG A 407 -0.64 -30.56 -29.45
CA ARG A 407 -0.18 -30.21 -28.12
C ARG A 407 1.06 -29.28 -28.15
N THR A 408 1.97 -29.52 -29.10
CA THR A 408 3.21 -28.74 -29.27
C THR A 408 2.98 -27.30 -29.73
N ARG A 409 1.78 -26.93 -30.17
CA ARG A 409 1.42 -25.58 -30.59
C ARG A 409 1.05 -24.67 -29.42
N PHE A 410 0.77 -25.25 -28.25
CA PHE A 410 0.32 -24.50 -27.10
C PHE A 410 1.49 -24.12 -26.15
N PHE A 411 1.36 -22.97 -25.56
CA PHE A 411 2.20 -22.48 -24.46
C PHE A 411 1.30 -21.87 -23.39
N ASP A 412 1.48 -22.27 -22.13
CA ASP A 412 0.72 -21.76 -21.00
C ASP A 412 1.53 -20.69 -20.24
N ARG A 413 0.98 -19.47 -20.20
CA ARG A 413 1.60 -18.33 -19.52
C ARG A 413 1.69 -18.55 -18.01
N THR A 414 0.63 -19.07 -17.39
CA THR A 414 0.53 -19.25 -15.95
C THR A 414 1.51 -20.29 -15.44
N ILE A 415 1.66 -21.41 -16.16
CA ILE A 415 2.65 -22.45 -15.82
C ILE A 415 4.08 -21.91 -15.98
N ALA A 416 4.35 -21.20 -17.07
CA ALA A 416 5.66 -20.60 -17.28
C ALA A 416 6.03 -19.62 -16.15
N ALA A 417 5.11 -18.77 -15.73
CA ALA A 417 5.31 -17.85 -14.62
C ALA A 417 5.47 -18.58 -13.27
N TYR A 418 4.73 -19.66 -13.06
CA TYR A 418 4.88 -20.54 -11.88
C TYR A 418 6.29 -21.14 -11.81
N LEU A 419 6.79 -21.68 -12.90
CA LEU A 419 8.14 -22.26 -12.93
C LEU A 419 9.22 -21.22 -12.59
N LEU A 420 9.07 -19.99 -13.06
CA LEU A 420 10.01 -18.91 -12.80
C LEU A 420 9.93 -18.34 -11.37
N ASN A 421 8.75 -18.40 -10.75
CA ASN A 421 8.55 -17.94 -9.37
C ASN A 421 7.49 -18.76 -8.63
N PRO A 422 7.82 -19.96 -8.11
CA PRO A 422 6.86 -20.88 -7.50
C PRO A 422 6.35 -20.44 -6.11
N LEU A 423 6.85 -19.34 -5.56
CA LEU A 423 6.47 -18.86 -4.23
C LEU A 423 5.16 -18.04 -4.23
N LYS A 424 4.64 -17.67 -5.40
CA LYS A 424 3.35 -16.98 -5.50
C LYS A 424 2.18 -17.97 -5.45
N GLY A 425 1.09 -17.57 -4.78
CA GLY A 425 -0.15 -18.36 -4.72
C GLY A 425 -1.05 -18.23 -5.96
N ALA A 426 -0.82 -17.21 -6.82
CA ALA A 426 -1.58 -16.96 -8.04
C ALA A 426 -0.76 -16.11 -9.03
N TYR A 427 -1.11 -16.19 -10.33
CA TYR A 427 -0.41 -15.51 -11.44
C TYR A 427 -1.42 -14.74 -12.32
N PRO A 428 -2.15 -13.76 -11.77
CA PRO A 428 -3.08 -12.96 -12.55
C PRO A 428 -2.34 -12.11 -13.58
N TYR A 429 -3.04 -11.75 -14.67
CA TYR A 429 -2.43 -11.04 -15.79
C TYR A 429 -1.80 -9.70 -15.40
N GLU A 430 -2.36 -8.99 -14.44
CA GLU A 430 -1.82 -7.73 -13.92
C GLU A 430 -0.47 -7.91 -13.22
N ASP A 431 -0.29 -9.02 -12.51
CA ASP A 431 1.01 -9.34 -11.89
C ASP A 431 2.05 -9.75 -12.94
N ILE A 432 1.64 -10.54 -13.95
CA ILE A 432 2.51 -10.89 -15.09
C ILE A 432 2.94 -9.63 -15.86
N ALA A 433 1.99 -8.72 -16.12
CA ALA A 433 2.26 -7.44 -16.76
C ALA A 433 3.29 -6.62 -15.98
N LYS A 434 3.11 -6.54 -14.67
CA LYS A 434 4.01 -5.83 -13.77
C LYS A 434 5.40 -6.45 -13.73
N ASP A 435 5.47 -7.77 -13.46
CA ASP A 435 6.73 -8.42 -13.10
C ASP A 435 7.63 -8.67 -14.32
N TYR A 436 7.03 -9.00 -15.47
CA TYR A 436 7.77 -9.37 -16.67
C TYR A 436 7.79 -8.29 -17.75
N LEU A 437 6.82 -7.37 -17.78
CA LEU A 437 6.69 -6.35 -18.82
C LEU A 437 6.85 -4.91 -18.31
N GLY A 438 6.87 -4.71 -16.98
CA GLY A 438 6.91 -3.38 -16.38
C GLY A 438 5.63 -2.56 -16.59
N LEU A 439 4.52 -3.19 -16.98
CA LEU A 439 3.26 -2.53 -17.28
C LEU A 439 2.33 -2.54 -16.07
N MET A 440 1.72 -1.39 -15.79
CA MET A 440 0.65 -1.28 -14.81
C MET A 440 -0.68 -1.16 -15.53
N ILE A 441 -1.56 -2.12 -15.27
CA ILE A 441 -2.86 -2.24 -15.93
C ILE A 441 -3.94 -2.54 -14.89
N PRO A 442 -5.21 -2.23 -15.17
CA PRO A 442 -6.30 -2.53 -14.24
C PRO A 442 -6.38 -4.01 -13.92
N SER A 443 -6.61 -4.35 -12.65
CA SER A 443 -6.84 -5.74 -12.26
C SER A 443 -8.23 -6.22 -12.64
N ARG A 444 -8.45 -7.55 -12.63
CA ARG A 444 -9.80 -8.13 -12.77
C ARG A 444 -10.78 -7.50 -11.76
N THR A 445 -10.34 -7.30 -10.52
CA THR A 445 -11.18 -6.74 -9.46
C THR A 445 -11.58 -5.30 -9.75
N ASP A 446 -10.70 -4.51 -10.35
CA ASP A 446 -10.98 -3.12 -10.74
C ASP A 446 -12.04 -3.04 -11.85
N LEU A 447 -12.01 -3.97 -12.81
CA LEU A 447 -12.91 -3.98 -13.96
C LEU A 447 -14.24 -4.70 -13.68
N LEU A 448 -14.20 -5.89 -13.11
CA LEU A 448 -15.35 -6.80 -13.01
C LEU A 448 -15.75 -7.15 -11.57
N GLY A 449 -14.90 -6.81 -10.57
CA GLY A 449 -15.12 -7.24 -9.19
C GLY A 449 -15.09 -8.76 -9.07
N LYS A 450 -16.16 -9.34 -8.51
CA LYS A 450 -16.32 -10.79 -8.35
C LYS A 450 -17.15 -11.44 -9.47
N GLN A 451 -17.62 -10.66 -10.44
CA GLN A 451 -18.51 -11.16 -11.50
C GLN A 451 -17.73 -11.98 -12.53
N MET A 452 -18.41 -12.99 -13.11
CA MET A 452 -17.85 -13.74 -14.23
C MET A 452 -18.00 -12.92 -15.53
N PRO A 453 -16.95 -12.88 -16.38
CA PRO A 453 -16.97 -12.04 -17.57
C PRO A 453 -18.14 -12.34 -18.52
N GLY A 454 -18.45 -13.61 -18.76
CA GLY A 454 -19.53 -14.01 -19.66
C GLY A 454 -20.93 -13.68 -19.14
N ASP A 455 -21.12 -13.61 -17.81
CA ASP A 455 -22.43 -13.27 -17.22
C ASP A 455 -22.79 -11.81 -17.43
N VAL A 456 -21.79 -10.94 -17.51
CA VAL A 456 -21.96 -9.48 -17.59
C VAL A 456 -21.57 -8.89 -18.94
N ILE A 457 -21.26 -9.74 -19.93
CA ILE A 457 -20.77 -9.30 -21.25
C ILE A 457 -21.73 -8.35 -21.99
N THR A 458 -23.03 -8.46 -21.73
CA THR A 458 -24.03 -7.56 -22.32
C THR A 458 -24.24 -6.28 -21.51
N GLU A 459 -24.11 -6.35 -20.19
CA GLU A 459 -24.37 -5.22 -19.29
C GLU A 459 -23.14 -4.33 -19.10
N LYS A 460 -21.93 -4.94 -19.08
CA LYS A 460 -20.63 -4.29 -18.88
C LYS A 460 -19.68 -4.56 -20.04
N GLU A 461 -20.17 -4.41 -21.27
CA GLU A 461 -19.43 -4.74 -22.50
C GLU A 461 -18.03 -4.10 -22.53
N ALA A 462 -17.92 -2.82 -22.15
CA ALA A 462 -16.63 -2.12 -22.16
C ALA A 462 -15.64 -2.68 -21.15
N ASP A 463 -16.08 -3.04 -19.94
CA ASP A 463 -15.19 -3.59 -18.90
C ASP A 463 -14.77 -5.04 -19.25
N VAL A 464 -15.70 -5.82 -19.83
CA VAL A 464 -15.38 -7.19 -20.31
C VAL A 464 -14.42 -7.13 -21.50
N LEU A 465 -14.61 -6.20 -22.43
CA LEU A 465 -13.67 -5.96 -23.53
C LEU A 465 -12.27 -5.68 -23.01
N ARG A 466 -12.15 -4.73 -22.08
CA ARG A 466 -10.86 -4.37 -21.47
C ARG A 466 -10.22 -5.56 -20.77
N TYR A 467 -10.98 -6.25 -19.92
CA TYR A 467 -10.48 -7.41 -19.18
C TYR A 467 -10.00 -8.53 -20.10
N ALA A 468 -10.84 -8.96 -21.05
CA ALA A 468 -10.53 -10.08 -21.93
C ALA A 468 -9.37 -9.76 -22.91
N CYS A 469 -9.31 -8.52 -23.43
CA CYS A 469 -8.20 -8.09 -24.28
C CYS A 469 -6.91 -7.93 -23.48
N TRP A 470 -6.95 -7.48 -22.20
CA TRP A 470 -5.77 -7.50 -21.35
C TRP A 470 -5.25 -8.90 -21.09
N GLU A 471 -6.12 -9.88 -20.81
CA GLU A 471 -5.71 -11.27 -20.64
C GLU A 471 -5.00 -11.81 -21.90
N SER A 472 -5.59 -11.64 -23.08
CA SER A 472 -4.99 -12.12 -24.33
C SER A 472 -3.73 -11.36 -24.73
N TYR A 473 -3.71 -10.03 -24.55
CA TYR A 473 -2.57 -9.18 -24.89
C TYR A 473 -1.35 -9.48 -23.99
N ILE A 474 -1.55 -9.55 -22.68
CA ILE A 474 -0.45 -9.86 -21.75
C ILE A 474 0.06 -11.28 -21.99
N THR A 475 -0.83 -12.22 -22.31
CA THR A 475 -0.45 -13.58 -22.66
C THR A 475 0.43 -13.62 -23.92
N TRP A 476 0.05 -12.89 -24.97
CA TRP A 476 0.86 -12.76 -26.18
C TRP A 476 2.19 -12.04 -25.91
N LYS A 477 2.16 -10.90 -25.25
CA LYS A 477 3.34 -10.04 -25.08
C LYS A 477 4.38 -10.64 -24.12
N SER A 478 3.94 -11.29 -23.04
CA SER A 478 4.84 -11.91 -22.06
C SER A 478 5.49 -13.21 -22.51
N ALA A 479 4.93 -13.88 -23.51
CA ALA A 479 5.40 -15.20 -23.94
C ALA A 479 6.88 -15.23 -24.30
N ALA A 480 7.39 -14.22 -24.99
CA ALA A 480 8.80 -14.13 -25.38
C ALA A 480 9.71 -14.01 -24.15
N VAL A 481 9.36 -13.13 -23.20
CA VAL A 481 10.13 -12.89 -21.97
C VAL A 481 10.09 -14.12 -21.06
N LEU A 482 8.93 -14.77 -20.92
CA LEU A 482 8.79 -15.99 -20.13
C LEU A 482 9.60 -17.14 -20.73
N LYS A 483 9.56 -17.34 -22.05
CA LYS A 483 10.36 -18.37 -22.75
C LYS A 483 11.87 -18.13 -22.55
N GLU A 484 12.33 -16.89 -22.66
CA GLU A 484 13.75 -16.57 -22.41
C GLU A 484 14.12 -16.81 -20.93
N GLY A 485 13.27 -16.40 -19.98
CA GLY A 485 13.49 -16.69 -18.56
C GLY A 485 13.56 -18.19 -18.26
N LEU A 486 12.68 -19.00 -18.83
CA LEU A 486 12.74 -20.47 -18.69
C LEU A 486 14.06 -21.05 -19.22
N LYS A 487 14.55 -20.52 -20.33
CA LYS A 487 15.84 -20.93 -20.92
C LYS A 487 17.03 -20.53 -20.04
N GLU A 488 17.06 -19.30 -19.57
CA GLU A 488 18.13 -18.80 -18.67
C GLU A 488 18.21 -19.62 -17.37
N HIS A 489 17.06 -20.07 -16.82
CA HIS A 489 17.01 -20.90 -15.63
C HIS A 489 17.09 -22.41 -15.90
N GLY A 490 17.27 -22.84 -17.16
CA GLY A 490 17.38 -24.24 -17.53
C GLY A 490 16.09 -25.05 -17.38
N MET A 491 14.92 -24.37 -17.38
CA MET A 491 13.58 -24.98 -17.16
C MET A 491 12.81 -25.24 -18.47
N GLU A 492 13.38 -24.91 -19.63
CA GLU A 492 12.71 -25.10 -20.93
C GLU A 492 12.34 -26.56 -21.19
N GLN A 493 13.23 -27.51 -20.85
CA GLN A 493 12.96 -28.94 -20.99
C GLN A 493 11.84 -29.40 -20.05
N LEU A 494 11.84 -28.95 -18.79
CA LEU A 494 10.79 -29.25 -17.81
C LEU A 494 9.42 -28.78 -18.33
N MET A 495 9.32 -27.52 -18.79
CA MET A 495 8.11 -26.95 -19.36
C MET A 495 7.59 -27.78 -20.53
N ARG A 496 8.47 -28.12 -21.49
CA ARG A 496 8.08 -28.80 -22.73
C ARG A 496 7.76 -30.29 -22.56
N GLU A 497 8.54 -31.01 -21.73
CA GLU A 497 8.48 -32.47 -21.67
C GLU A 497 7.62 -33.00 -20.51
N ILE A 498 7.37 -32.16 -19.49
CA ILE A 498 6.60 -32.56 -18.31
C ILE A 498 5.37 -31.69 -18.13
N GLU A 499 5.52 -30.39 -17.90
CA GLU A 499 4.43 -29.52 -17.47
C GLU A 499 3.35 -29.37 -18.57
N MET A 500 3.74 -29.05 -19.78
CA MET A 500 2.77 -28.91 -20.87
C MET A 500 2.04 -30.20 -21.21
N PRO A 501 2.70 -31.38 -21.36
CA PRO A 501 2.00 -32.64 -21.53
C PRO A 501 1.04 -32.99 -20.38
N LEU A 502 1.42 -32.68 -19.14
CA LEU A 502 0.60 -32.94 -17.96
C LEU A 502 -0.72 -32.17 -17.97
N VAL A 503 -0.75 -30.93 -18.51
CA VAL A 503 -1.99 -30.15 -18.64
C VAL A 503 -3.06 -30.91 -19.40
N PHE A 504 -2.71 -31.55 -20.53
CA PHE A 504 -3.66 -32.30 -21.34
C PHE A 504 -4.16 -33.54 -20.60
N VAL A 505 -3.26 -34.28 -19.95
CA VAL A 505 -3.64 -35.46 -19.14
C VAL A 505 -4.60 -35.07 -18.02
N LEU A 506 -4.30 -34.00 -17.30
CA LEU A 506 -5.17 -33.51 -16.22
C LEU A 506 -6.51 -33.00 -16.76
N SER A 507 -6.51 -32.34 -17.92
CA SER A 507 -7.74 -31.90 -18.58
C SER A 507 -8.64 -33.09 -18.95
N ASP A 508 -8.07 -34.12 -19.59
CA ASP A 508 -8.81 -35.34 -19.95
C ASP A 508 -9.37 -36.03 -18.69
N MET A 509 -8.55 -36.19 -17.64
CA MET A 509 -9.00 -36.79 -16.36
C MET A 509 -10.14 -35.99 -15.69
N GLU A 510 -10.10 -34.68 -15.74
CA GLU A 510 -11.15 -33.82 -15.14
C GLU A 510 -12.44 -33.87 -15.96
N GLN A 511 -12.34 -33.95 -17.29
CA GLN A 511 -13.50 -34.06 -18.18
C GLN A 511 -14.14 -35.45 -18.10
N ASP A 512 -13.34 -36.53 -18.02
CA ASP A 512 -13.83 -37.88 -17.80
C ASP A 512 -14.49 -38.07 -16.43
N GLY A 513 -13.99 -37.34 -15.43
CA GLY A 513 -14.45 -37.42 -14.06
C GLY A 513 -14.11 -38.75 -13.38
N ILE A 514 -14.77 -39.00 -12.26
CA ILE A 514 -14.63 -40.26 -11.50
C ILE A 514 -15.99 -40.95 -11.31
N CYS A 515 -16.03 -42.25 -11.44
CA CYS A 515 -17.22 -43.02 -11.13
C CYS A 515 -17.35 -43.22 -9.62
N ILE A 516 -18.50 -42.82 -9.07
CA ILE A 516 -18.82 -43.00 -7.65
C ILE A 516 -19.98 -43.97 -7.48
N ASP A 517 -19.93 -44.79 -6.42
CA ASP A 517 -21.08 -45.59 -5.99
C ASP A 517 -22.03 -44.76 -5.14
N ALA A 518 -23.03 -44.15 -5.80
CA ALA A 518 -23.99 -43.28 -5.16
C ALA A 518 -24.82 -44.01 -4.07
N ASN A 519 -25.04 -45.35 -4.21
CA ASN A 519 -25.78 -46.13 -3.22
C ASN A 519 -24.94 -46.34 -1.96
N ALA A 520 -23.64 -46.68 -2.11
CA ALA A 520 -22.72 -46.80 -0.97
C ALA A 520 -22.59 -45.48 -0.20
N LEU A 521 -22.49 -44.32 -0.92
CA LEU A 521 -22.47 -42.99 -0.32
C LEU A 521 -23.77 -42.69 0.44
N LYS A 522 -24.90 -43.01 -0.12
CA LYS A 522 -26.21 -42.80 0.51
C LYS A 522 -26.37 -43.64 1.79
N GLU A 523 -25.98 -44.93 1.72
CA GLU A 523 -26.00 -45.82 2.91
C GLU A 523 -25.05 -45.31 3.99
N TYR A 524 -23.86 -44.86 3.62
CA TYR A 524 -22.90 -44.27 4.58
C TYR A 524 -23.44 -42.99 5.18
N GLY A 525 -24.02 -42.09 4.40
CA GLY A 525 -24.67 -40.86 4.86
C GLY A 525 -25.80 -41.13 5.85
N GLN A 526 -26.63 -42.18 5.59
CA GLN A 526 -27.68 -42.59 6.54
C GLN A 526 -27.09 -43.08 7.88
N LYS A 527 -26.03 -43.87 7.86
CA LYS A 527 -25.35 -44.34 9.08
C LYS A 527 -24.77 -43.16 9.88
N LEU A 528 -24.15 -42.21 9.17
CA LEU A 528 -23.63 -40.99 9.83
C LEU A 528 -24.75 -40.16 10.45
N SER A 529 -25.86 -39.96 9.75
CA SER A 529 -27.02 -39.20 10.25
C SER A 529 -27.60 -39.80 11.53
N VAL A 530 -27.69 -41.14 11.60
CA VAL A 530 -28.13 -41.85 12.81
C VAL A 530 -27.16 -41.62 13.96
N SER A 531 -25.84 -41.78 13.71
CA SER A 531 -24.82 -41.57 14.74
C SER A 531 -24.76 -40.13 15.23
N ILE A 532 -24.94 -39.15 14.33
CA ILE A 532 -25.03 -37.72 14.68
C ILE A 532 -26.24 -37.49 15.61
N GLY A 533 -27.43 -38.00 15.23
CA GLY A 533 -28.62 -37.85 16.05
C GLY A 533 -28.50 -38.50 17.44
N GLU A 534 -27.83 -39.66 17.53
CA GLU A 534 -27.54 -40.28 18.83
C GLU A 534 -26.58 -39.45 19.69
N LEU A 535 -25.57 -38.84 19.07
CA LEU A 535 -24.61 -37.96 19.75
C LEU A 535 -25.28 -36.64 20.20
N GLU A 536 -26.07 -36.03 19.32
CA GLU A 536 -26.83 -34.82 19.68
C GLU A 536 -27.76 -35.08 20.88
N GLN A 537 -28.45 -36.21 20.87
CA GLN A 537 -29.34 -36.57 21.99
C GLN A 537 -28.56 -36.75 23.31
N LYS A 538 -27.41 -37.43 23.27
CA LYS A 538 -26.53 -37.55 24.43
C LYS A 538 -26.03 -36.19 24.95
N ILE A 539 -25.65 -35.28 24.03
CA ILE A 539 -25.22 -33.93 24.41
C ILE A 539 -26.37 -33.18 25.13
N TYR A 540 -27.60 -33.26 24.62
CA TYR A 540 -28.75 -32.63 25.25
C TYR A 540 -29.10 -33.26 26.60
N GLU A 541 -28.99 -34.59 26.75
CA GLU A 541 -29.18 -35.28 28.01
C GLU A 541 -28.14 -34.86 29.05
N GLU A 542 -26.87 -34.77 28.68
CA GLU A 542 -25.81 -34.32 29.59
C GLU A 542 -25.88 -32.83 29.93
N ALA A 543 -26.33 -32.00 28.98
CA ALA A 543 -26.50 -30.57 29.19
C ALA A 543 -27.80 -30.23 30.00
N GLY A 544 -28.76 -31.13 30.04
CA GLY A 544 -30.08 -30.92 30.68
C GLY A 544 -31.01 -29.99 29.92
N GLU A 545 -30.62 -29.50 28.73
CA GLU A 545 -31.41 -28.63 27.86
C GLU A 545 -31.04 -28.80 26.40
N THR A 546 -31.95 -28.41 25.50
CA THR A 546 -31.68 -28.36 24.06
C THR A 546 -31.17 -26.98 23.63
N PHE A 547 -30.07 -26.92 22.87
CA PHE A 547 -29.48 -25.69 22.35
C PHE A 547 -28.96 -25.90 20.91
N ASN A 548 -28.57 -24.83 20.23
CA ASN A 548 -27.96 -24.93 18.91
C ASN A 548 -26.51 -25.42 19.05
N ILE A 549 -26.23 -26.61 18.51
CA ILE A 549 -24.91 -27.26 18.55
C ILE A 549 -23.98 -26.71 17.45
N ASN A 550 -24.51 -26.07 16.38
CA ASN A 550 -23.74 -25.55 15.23
C ASN A 550 -23.16 -24.17 15.48
#